data_2a138300b7888d516d05eab1d5107920
#
_entry.id   2a138300b7888d516d05eab1d5107920
#
_cell.length_a   1.000
_cell.length_b   1.000
_cell.length_c   1.000
_cell.angle_alpha   90.00
_cell.angle_beta   90.00
_cell.angle_gamma   90.00
#
_symmetry.space_group_name_H-M   'P 1'
#
loop_
_entity.id
_entity.type
_entity.pdbx_description
1 polymer ?
#
loop_
_entity_poly.entity_id
_entity_poly.type
_entity_poly.pdbx_seq_one_letter_code
_entity_poly.pdbx_strand_id
1 'polypeptide(L)'
;RDFCLSRGLGDVYKRQDVARSPLYEVRPLKSRAIIVITSDRGLAGAYNANALKLLTKQLREDDAAKIATKVITIGRKGSSFVAKLRDVEATGSYHVDEDVSVDEVRPILLSVIEQFKSGDVDSVEVISTKFVNSFTQTAEMTNLLPAGTKDIEGMEKPRADMLFEPSPEEVLDYATTRLVEAHLYQAILDARASEHAMRRVAMKNASDNAAEIVDDLTLEMNKVRQAAITQELSEISAGVEAMK
;
A
#
# COMPACT_ATOMS: atom_id res chain seq x y z
N ARG A 1 -4.63 -4.28 -55.64
CA ARG A 1 -5.75 -4.44 -54.64
C ARG A 1 -5.40 -5.42 -53.54
N ASP A 2 -4.50 -6.37 -53.79
CA ASP A 2 -4.15 -7.42 -52.79
C ASP A 2 -3.14 -6.96 -51.72
N PHE A 3 -2.45 -5.85 -51.95
CA PHE A 3 -1.44 -5.34 -51.02
C PHE A 3 -2.05 -4.65 -49.75
N CYS A 4 -3.29 -4.18 -49.83
CA CYS A 4 -3.98 -3.61 -48.67
C CYS A 4 -4.59 -4.64 -47.71
N LEU A 5 -4.90 -5.86 -48.23
CA LEU A 5 -5.48 -6.92 -47.41
C LEU A 5 -4.44 -7.64 -46.54
N SER A 6 -3.18 -7.73 -47.00
CA SER A 6 -2.09 -8.33 -46.24
C SER A 6 -1.64 -7.47 -45.02
N ARG A 7 -1.76 -6.14 -45.10
CA ARG A 7 -1.46 -5.22 -43.96
C ARG A 7 -2.54 -5.30 -42.88
N GLY A 8 -3.80 -5.42 -43.25
CA GLY A 8 -4.89 -5.54 -42.29
C GLY A 8 -4.90 -6.87 -41.53
N LEU A 9 -4.50 -7.96 -42.22
CA LEU A 9 -4.36 -9.28 -41.58
C LEU A 9 -3.19 -9.33 -40.60
N GLY A 10 -2.06 -8.67 -40.91
CA GLY A 10 -0.91 -8.60 -40.01
C GLY A 10 -1.22 -7.86 -38.67
N ASP A 11 -2.03 -6.80 -38.74
CA ASP A 11 -2.47 -6.06 -37.53
C ASP A 11 -3.48 -6.84 -36.68
N VAL A 12 -4.31 -7.69 -37.33
CA VAL A 12 -5.26 -8.58 -36.62
C VAL A 12 -4.51 -9.74 -35.95
N TYR A 13 -3.51 -10.31 -36.60
CA TYR A 13 -2.67 -11.35 -36.01
C TYR A 13 -1.86 -10.82 -34.79
N LYS A 14 -1.28 -9.62 -34.90
CA LYS A 14 -0.53 -9.01 -33.77
C LYS A 14 -1.41 -8.70 -32.55
N ARG A 15 -2.69 -8.34 -32.74
CA ARG A 15 -3.65 -8.18 -31.64
C ARG A 15 -4.07 -9.51 -31.03
N GLN A 16 -4.14 -10.58 -31.83
CA GLN A 16 -4.47 -11.92 -31.34
C GLN A 16 -3.34 -12.53 -30.51
N ASP A 17 -2.07 -12.24 -30.82
CA ASP A 17 -0.93 -12.78 -30.08
C ASP A 17 -0.78 -12.12 -28.68
N VAL A 18 -1.05 -10.82 -28.55
CA VAL A 18 -1.13 -10.13 -27.25
C VAL A 18 -2.31 -10.67 -26.42
N ALA A 19 -3.42 -11.02 -27.05
CA ALA A 19 -4.60 -11.60 -26.40
C ALA A 19 -4.40 -13.05 -25.94
N ARG A 20 -3.32 -13.72 -26.34
CA ARG A 20 -3.05 -15.13 -25.97
C ARG A 20 -2.26 -15.31 -24.67
N SER A 21 -1.58 -14.29 -24.18
CA SER A 21 -0.92 -14.41 -22.87
C SER A 21 -1.98 -14.47 -21.75
N PRO A 22 -1.95 -15.49 -20.89
CA PRO A 22 -2.91 -15.65 -19.79
C PRO A 22 -2.99 -14.43 -18.87
N LEU A 23 -1.93 -13.62 -18.79
CA LEU A 23 -1.86 -12.45 -17.91
C LEU A 23 -2.68 -11.24 -18.39
N TYR A 24 -3.12 -11.25 -19.67
CA TYR A 24 -4.00 -10.22 -20.26
C TYR A 24 -5.47 -10.63 -20.33
N GLU A 25 -5.78 -11.88 -19.95
CA GLU A 25 -7.12 -12.41 -20.06
C GLU A 25 -8.06 -11.72 -19.06
N VAL A 26 -9.06 -11.00 -19.58
CA VAL A 26 -10.13 -10.42 -18.76
C VAL A 26 -11.23 -11.45 -18.58
N ARG A 27 -11.41 -11.92 -17.35
CA ARG A 27 -12.43 -12.91 -16.97
C ARG A 27 -13.58 -12.24 -16.21
N PRO A 28 -14.78 -12.86 -16.18
CA PRO A 28 -15.83 -12.43 -15.28
C PRO A 28 -15.36 -12.52 -13.83
N LEU A 29 -15.43 -11.44 -13.08
CA LEU A 29 -14.92 -11.33 -11.72
C LEU A 29 -15.75 -12.17 -10.75
N LYS A 30 -15.24 -13.31 -10.32
CA LYS A 30 -15.82 -14.20 -9.30
C LYS A 30 -14.93 -14.27 -8.05
N SER A 31 -13.62 -14.18 -8.26
CA SER A 31 -12.62 -14.21 -7.21
C SER A 31 -11.57 -13.12 -7.42
N ARG A 32 -11.18 -12.48 -6.31
CA ARG A 32 -10.22 -11.38 -6.30
C ARG A 32 -9.11 -11.66 -5.29
N ALA A 33 -7.87 -11.39 -5.67
CA ALA A 33 -6.77 -11.32 -4.73
C ALA A 33 -6.40 -9.85 -4.45
N ILE A 34 -6.28 -9.49 -3.19
CA ILE A 34 -5.88 -8.15 -2.76
C ILE A 34 -4.57 -8.24 -2.00
N ILE A 35 -3.53 -7.60 -2.50
CA ILE A 35 -2.26 -7.43 -1.80
C ILE A 35 -2.33 -6.13 -1.01
N VAL A 36 -2.20 -6.20 0.31
CA VAL A 36 -2.25 -5.02 1.18
C VAL A 36 -0.89 -4.73 1.76
N ILE A 37 -0.37 -3.53 1.49
CA ILE A 37 0.92 -3.09 2.00
C ILE A 37 0.71 -2.24 3.25
N THR A 38 1.29 -2.67 4.36
CA THR A 38 1.23 -2.00 5.66
C THR A 38 2.59 -1.95 6.32
N SER A 39 2.72 -1.19 7.40
CA SER A 39 3.95 -1.13 8.17
C SER A 39 4.11 -2.30 9.15
N ASP A 40 5.33 -2.56 9.55
CA ASP A 40 5.65 -3.48 10.63
C ASP A 40 5.55 -2.82 12.00
N ARG A 41 5.93 -1.55 12.08
CA ARG A 41 5.96 -0.75 13.30
C ARG A 41 4.79 0.24 13.35
N GLY A 42 4.41 0.66 14.55
CA GLY A 42 3.42 1.70 14.77
C GLY A 42 3.99 3.11 14.64
N LEU A 43 3.24 4.07 15.16
CA LEU A 43 3.59 5.49 15.23
C LEU A 43 3.80 6.16 13.87
N ALA A 44 3.17 5.62 12.82
CA ALA A 44 3.18 6.18 11.47
C ALA A 44 1.91 7.00 11.15
N GLY A 45 1.33 7.65 12.15
CA GLY A 45 0.10 8.43 11.98
C GLY A 45 -1.05 7.60 11.43
N ALA A 46 -1.75 8.11 10.42
CA ALA A 46 -2.89 7.48 9.79
C ALA A 46 -2.54 6.47 8.67
N TYR A 47 -1.26 6.22 8.41
CA TYR A 47 -0.77 5.36 7.31
C TYR A 47 -1.52 4.02 7.24
N ASN A 48 -1.42 3.22 8.30
CA ASN A 48 -2.08 1.91 8.33
C ASN A 48 -3.60 2.02 8.33
N ALA A 49 -4.14 2.99 9.06
CA ALA A 49 -5.59 3.19 9.15
C ALA A 49 -6.22 3.49 7.78
N ASN A 50 -5.56 4.29 6.95
CA ASN A 50 -6.04 4.63 5.61
C ASN A 50 -6.04 3.41 4.68
N ALA A 51 -4.95 2.63 4.66
CA ALA A 51 -4.86 1.41 3.85
C ALA A 51 -5.90 0.36 4.30
N LEU A 52 -6.04 0.14 5.61
CA LEU A 52 -6.99 -0.84 6.17
C LEU A 52 -8.45 -0.40 6.00
N LYS A 53 -8.73 0.92 6.04
CA LYS A 53 -10.05 1.46 5.73
C LYS A 53 -10.44 1.18 4.27
N LEU A 54 -9.49 1.36 3.34
CA LEU A 54 -9.71 1.06 1.93
C LEU A 54 -9.95 -0.44 1.71
N LEU A 55 -9.15 -1.31 2.37
CA LEU A 55 -9.36 -2.75 2.36
C LEU A 55 -10.76 -3.11 2.87
N THR A 56 -11.16 -2.58 4.03
CA THR A 56 -12.46 -2.89 4.63
C THR A 56 -13.62 -2.43 3.75
N LYS A 57 -13.47 -1.28 3.07
CA LYS A 57 -14.46 -0.81 2.11
C LYS A 57 -14.59 -1.79 0.95
N GLN A 58 -13.45 -2.22 0.37
CA GLN A 58 -13.45 -3.14 -0.77
C GLN A 58 -14.02 -4.52 -0.38
N LEU A 59 -13.66 -5.04 0.79
CA LEU A 59 -14.21 -6.32 1.27
C LEU A 59 -15.74 -6.29 1.40
N ARG A 60 -16.32 -5.17 1.85
CA ARG A 60 -17.78 -5.01 1.93
C ARG A 60 -18.44 -4.93 0.54
N GLU A 61 -17.79 -4.27 -0.41
CA GLU A 61 -18.26 -4.19 -1.78
C GLU A 61 -18.20 -5.57 -2.46
N ASP A 62 -17.15 -6.33 -2.23
CA ASP A 62 -16.98 -7.67 -2.77
C ASP A 62 -17.97 -8.68 -2.13
N ASP A 63 -18.22 -8.59 -0.84
CA ASP A 63 -19.22 -9.40 -0.13
C ASP A 63 -20.63 -9.13 -0.67
N ALA A 64 -21.00 -7.86 -0.86
CA ALA A 64 -22.27 -7.46 -1.46
C ALA A 64 -22.43 -7.96 -2.91
N ALA A 65 -21.32 -8.04 -3.66
CA ALA A 65 -21.26 -8.55 -5.03
C ALA A 65 -21.10 -10.08 -5.09
N LYS A 66 -20.94 -10.77 -3.95
CA LYS A 66 -20.65 -12.21 -3.83
C LYS A 66 -19.36 -12.63 -4.55
N ILE A 67 -18.35 -11.78 -4.47
CA ILE A 67 -17.00 -12.04 -5.00
C ILE A 67 -16.18 -12.64 -3.86
N ALA A 68 -15.54 -13.79 -4.10
CA ALA A 68 -14.64 -14.40 -3.15
C ALA A 68 -13.34 -13.58 -3.09
N THR A 69 -12.96 -13.08 -1.90
CA THR A 69 -11.77 -12.24 -1.75
C THR A 69 -10.70 -12.96 -0.96
N LYS A 70 -9.52 -13.12 -1.58
CA LYS A 70 -8.31 -13.61 -0.96
C LYS A 70 -7.40 -12.43 -0.63
N VAL A 71 -6.85 -12.40 0.59
CA VAL A 71 -6.01 -11.29 1.02
C VAL A 71 -4.60 -11.77 1.30
N ILE A 72 -3.64 -11.08 0.71
CA ILE A 72 -2.20 -11.24 0.95
C ILE A 72 -1.73 -9.98 1.65
N THR A 73 -1.05 -10.14 2.77
CA THR A 73 -0.58 -8.99 3.56
C THR A 73 0.94 -8.87 3.49
N ILE A 74 1.41 -7.66 3.26
CA ILE A 74 2.82 -7.28 3.43
C ILE A 74 2.88 -6.36 4.65
N GLY A 75 3.60 -6.80 5.70
CA GLY A 75 3.74 -6.10 6.97
C GLY A 75 2.83 -6.59 8.09
N ARG A 76 3.36 -6.49 9.33
CA ARG A 76 2.73 -7.07 10.53
C ARG A 76 1.40 -6.43 10.91
N LYS A 77 1.22 -5.13 10.65
CA LYS A 77 -0.03 -4.43 11.04
C LYS A 77 -1.22 -4.91 10.22
N GLY A 78 -1.03 -5.14 8.92
CA GLY A 78 -2.05 -5.72 8.05
C GLY A 78 -2.37 -7.16 8.42
N SER A 79 -1.33 -7.97 8.61
CA SER A 79 -1.45 -9.37 9.02
C SER A 79 -2.25 -9.52 10.34
N SER A 80 -1.90 -8.72 11.36
CA SER A 80 -2.63 -8.71 12.64
C SER A 80 -4.07 -8.21 12.52
N PHE A 81 -4.38 -7.39 11.53
CA PHE A 81 -5.73 -6.91 11.27
C PHE A 81 -6.56 -7.98 10.55
N VAL A 82 -6.02 -8.53 9.46
CA VAL A 82 -6.71 -9.55 8.65
C VAL A 82 -6.98 -10.83 9.46
N ALA A 83 -6.06 -11.23 10.35
CA ALA A 83 -6.25 -12.37 11.26
C ALA A 83 -7.47 -12.22 12.21
N LYS A 84 -7.99 -11.01 12.42
CA LYS A 84 -9.18 -10.74 13.24
C LYS A 84 -10.48 -10.78 12.43
N LEU A 85 -10.40 -10.76 11.11
CA LEU A 85 -11.54 -10.84 10.22
C LEU A 85 -11.95 -12.33 10.08
N ARG A 86 -13.23 -12.62 10.28
CA ARG A 86 -13.71 -14.02 10.30
C ARG A 86 -14.03 -14.58 8.92
N ASP A 87 -14.34 -13.69 7.96
CA ASP A 87 -14.90 -14.06 6.66
C ASP A 87 -13.93 -13.76 5.49
N VAL A 88 -12.61 -13.67 5.78
CA VAL A 88 -11.60 -13.36 4.78
C VAL A 88 -10.54 -14.44 4.75
N GLU A 89 -10.29 -15.00 3.57
CA GLU A 89 -9.22 -15.97 3.36
C GLU A 89 -7.86 -15.25 3.28
N ALA A 90 -7.06 -15.38 4.35
CA ALA A 90 -5.69 -14.90 4.37
C ALA A 90 -4.78 -15.93 3.68
N THR A 91 -4.42 -15.69 2.43
CA THR A 91 -3.62 -16.62 1.62
C THR A 91 -2.12 -16.52 1.92
N GLY A 92 -1.65 -15.35 2.38
CA GLY A 92 -0.24 -15.15 2.69
C GLY A 92 0.02 -13.93 3.59
N SER A 93 1.08 -14.05 4.38
CA SER A 93 1.62 -12.94 5.17
C SER A 93 3.12 -12.88 4.96
N TYR A 94 3.58 -11.78 4.39
CA TYR A 94 4.97 -11.58 4.06
C TYR A 94 5.54 -10.41 4.86
N HIS A 95 6.81 -10.56 5.17
CA HIS A 95 7.62 -9.50 5.75
C HIS A 95 8.66 -9.09 4.72
N VAL A 96 8.85 -7.79 4.56
CA VAL A 96 9.84 -7.23 3.63
C VAL A 96 10.70 -6.27 4.45
N ASP A 97 12.01 -6.42 4.35
CA ASP A 97 12.98 -5.62 5.09
C ASP A 97 12.93 -4.11 4.72
N GLU A 98 13.61 -3.26 5.51
CA GLU A 98 13.65 -1.81 5.23
C GLU A 98 14.32 -1.53 3.87
N ASP A 99 15.38 -2.28 3.55
CA ASP A 99 16.06 -2.25 2.25
C ASP A 99 15.45 -3.32 1.34
N VAL A 100 14.31 -2.98 0.74
CA VAL A 100 13.54 -3.89 -0.11
C VAL A 100 14.35 -4.38 -1.29
N SER A 101 14.56 -5.67 -1.41
CA SER A 101 15.17 -6.29 -2.58
C SER A 101 14.10 -6.86 -3.52
N VAL A 102 14.39 -6.87 -4.81
CA VAL A 102 13.51 -7.47 -5.82
C VAL A 102 13.30 -8.96 -5.55
N ASP A 103 14.33 -9.63 -4.99
CA ASP A 103 14.27 -11.06 -4.69
C ASP A 103 13.30 -11.40 -3.55
N GLU A 104 13.02 -10.47 -2.64
CA GLU A 104 11.99 -10.64 -1.59
C GLU A 104 10.57 -10.49 -2.14
N VAL A 105 10.40 -9.67 -3.18
CA VAL A 105 9.09 -9.41 -3.80
C VAL A 105 8.70 -10.53 -4.76
N ARG A 106 9.67 -11.17 -5.40
CA ARG A 106 9.46 -12.21 -6.41
C ARG A 106 8.62 -13.42 -5.93
N PRO A 107 8.82 -13.99 -4.73
CA PRO A 107 7.99 -15.09 -4.24
C PRO A 107 6.52 -14.70 -4.09
N ILE A 108 6.25 -13.47 -3.64
CA ILE A 108 4.90 -12.93 -3.50
C ILE A 108 4.23 -12.87 -4.88
N LEU A 109 4.95 -12.30 -5.83
CA LEU A 109 4.47 -12.15 -7.20
C LEU A 109 4.21 -13.50 -7.88
N LEU A 110 5.15 -14.44 -7.77
CA LEU A 110 5.02 -15.76 -8.39
C LEU A 110 3.80 -16.52 -7.86
N SER A 111 3.56 -16.48 -6.53
CA SER A 111 2.37 -17.07 -5.91
C SER A 111 1.08 -16.48 -6.48
N VAL A 112 1.03 -15.17 -6.68
CA VAL A 112 -0.15 -14.48 -7.21
C VAL A 112 -0.36 -14.74 -8.70
N ILE A 113 0.71 -14.76 -9.49
CA ILE A 113 0.67 -15.10 -10.92
C ILE A 113 0.20 -16.54 -11.12
N GLU A 114 0.65 -17.47 -10.27
CA GLU A 114 0.23 -18.87 -10.35
C GLU A 114 -1.27 -19.01 -10.04
N GLN A 115 -1.78 -18.34 -9.00
CA GLN A 115 -3.21 -18.32 -8.68
C GLN A 115 -4.05 -17.68 -9.80
N PHE A 116 -3.52 -16.67 -10.49
CA PHE A 116 -4.19 -16.07 -11.63
C PHE A 116 -4.17 -16.98 -12.87
N LYS A 117 -3.02 -17.63 -13.16
CA LYS A 117 -2.89 -18.58 -14.29
C LYS A 117 -3.72 -19.84 -14.08
N SER A 118 -3.85 -20.33 -12.83
CA SER A 118 -4.71 -21.50 -12.49
C SER A 118 -6.21 -21.20 -12.55
N GLY A 119 -6.59 -19.92 -12.55
CA GLY A 119 -8.00 -19.51 -12.49
C GLY A 119 -8.60 -19.47 -11.08
N ASP A 120 -7.77 -19.59 -10.05
CA ASP A 120 -8.19 -19.46 -8.65
C ASP A 120 -8.58 -18.01 -8.29
N VAL A 121 -8.02 -17.04 -9.02
CA VAL A 121 -8.37 -15.63 -8.94
C VAL A 121 -8.50 -15.03 -10.33
N ASP A 122 -9.49 -14.15 -10.50
CA ASP A 122 -9.82 -13.49 -11.77
C ASP A 122 -9.22 -12.07 -11.85
N SER A 123 -8.86 -11.48 -10.70
CA SER A 123 -8.25 -10.15 -10.62
C SER A 123 -7.28 -10.09 -9.45
N VAL A 124 -6.21 -9.34 -9.64
CA VAL A 124 -5.20 -9.06 -8.60
C VAL A 124 -5.04 -7.56 -8.46
N GLU A 125 -5.24 -7.07 -7.26
CA GLU A 125 -5.14 -5.66 -6.94
C GLU A 125 -4.20 -5.41 -5.77
N VAL A 126 -3.56 -4.24 -5.77
CA VAL A 126 -2.64 -3.82 -4.71
C VAL A 126 -3.20 -2.60 -4.01
N ILE A 127 -3.38 -2.68 -2.70
CA ILE A 127 -3.66 -1.53 -1.84
C ILE A 127 -2.33 -1.05 -1.28
N SER A 128 -1.92 0.13 -1.73
CA SER A 128 -0.68 0.79 -1.30
C SER A 128 -0.93 2.26 -0.99
N THR A 129 0.02 2.90 -0.34
CA THR A 129 0.00 4.35 -0.13
C THR A 129 1.00 4.98 -1.08
N LYS A 130 0.48 5.74 -2.03
CA LYS A 130 1.29 6.49 -3.00
C LYS A 130 1.93 7.71 -2.35
N PHE A 131 3.22 7.85 -2.56
CA PHE A 131 3.97 9.00 -2.11
C PHE A 131 3.86 10.15 -3.13
N VAL A 132 3.16 11.23 -2.76
CA VAL A 132 3.09 12.45 -3.59
C VAL A 132 4.14 13.45 -3.13
N ASN A 133 4.16 13.75 -1.84
CA ASN A 133 5.15 14.59 -1.17
C ASN A 133 5.17 14.28 0.34
N SER A 134 6.05 14.95 1.10
CA SER A 134 6.22 14.70 2.53
C SER A 134 4.97 14.97 3.39
N PHE A 135 3.99 15.73 2.89
CA PHE A 135 2.77 16.09 3.59
C PHE A 135 1.53 15.37 3.03
N THR A 136 1.57 14.97 1.76
CA THR A 136 0.43 14.38 1.07
C THR A 136 0.77 12.96 0.63
N GLN A 137 0.06 12.00 1.20
CA GLN A 137 0.13 10.60 0.84
C GLN A 137 -1.31 10.09 0.70
N THR A 138 -1.56 9.32 -0.35
CA THR A 138 -2.90 8.83 -0.67
C THR A 138 -2.91 7.32 -0.71
N ALA A 139 -3.78 6.69 0.08
CA ALA A 139 -4.02 5.26 -0.05
C ALA A 139 -4.84 5.03 -1.32
N GLU A 140 -4.34 4.21 -2.21
CA GLU A 140 -5.00 3.87 -3.47
C GLU A 140 -4.98 2.35 -3.70
N MET A 141 -5.92 1.91 -4.52
CA MET A 141 -5.99 0.53 -5.00
C MET A 141 -5.66 0.54 -6.48
N THR A 142 -4.65 -0.20 -6.86
CA THR A 142 -4.15 -0.28 -8.23
C THR A 142 -4.32 -1.71 -8.75
N ASN A 143 -4.87 -1.85 -9.96
CA ASN A 143 -4.97 -3.15 -10.60
C ASN A 143 -3.57 -3.62 -11.05
N LEU A 144 -3.23 -4.87 -10.71
CA LEU A 144 -1.99 -5.51 -11.09
C LEU A 144 -2.20 -6.53 -12.21
N LEU A 145 -3.25 -7.35 -12.09
CA LEU A 145 -3.70 -8.33 -13.08
C LEU A 145 -5.23 -8.28 -13.23
N PRO A 146 -5.76 -8.42 -14.47
CA PRO A 146 -5.06 -8.60 -15.74
C PRO A 146 -4.22 -7.39 -16.14
N ALA A 147 -3.07 -7.64 -16.78
CA ALA A 147 -2.17 -6.60 -17.23
C ALA A 147 -2.79 -5.76 -18.37
N GLY A 148 -2.45 -4.47 -18.45
CA GLY A 148 -2.78 -3.64 -19.61
C GLY A 148 -4.20 -3.10 -19.70
N THR A 149 -5.02 -3.16 -18.66
CA THR A 149 -6.39 -2.64 -18.70
C THR A 149 -6.50 -1.10 -18.76
N LYS A 150 -5.44 -0.39 -18.41
CA LYS A 150 -5.42 1.09 -18.38
C LYS A 150 -4.40 1.75 -19.32
N ASP A 151 -3.38 1.03 -19.77
CA ASP A 151 -2.21 1.63 -20.42
C ASP A 151 -2.21 1.51 -21.96
N ILE A 152 -3.26 0.93 -22.56
CA ILE A 152 -3.32 0.70 -24.02
C ILE A 152 -3.83 1.94 -24.79
N GLU A 153 -4.51 2.87 -24.13
CA GLU A 153 -4.96 4.11 -24.74
C GLU A 153 -3.80 5.13 -24.86
N GLY A 154 -3.02 5.03 -25.91
CA GLY A 154 -1.96 6.00 -26.21
C GLY A 154 -0.63 5.41 -26.68
N MET A 155 -0.47 4.10 -26.70
CA MET A 155 0.74 3.49 -27.23
C MET A 155 0.83 3.68 -28.75
N GLU A 156 1.96 4.26 -29.21
CA GLU A 156 2.34 4.25 -30.62
C GLU A 156 2.33 2.82 -31.15
N LYS A 157 1.77 2.63 -32.35
CA LYS A 157 1.71 1.31 -33.00
C LYS A 157 3.11 0.72 -33.07
N PRO A 158 3.33 -0.50 -32.62
CA PRO A 158 4.64 -1.15 -32.75
C PRO A 158 5.07 -1.17 -34.22
N ARG A 159 6.34 -0.82 -34.47
CA ARG A 159 6.92 -0.84 -35.82
C ARG A 159 6.85 -2.25 -36.37
N ALA A 160 6.42 -2.37 -37.61
CA ALA A 160 6.13 -3.65 -38.29
C ALA A 160 7.35 -4.60 -38.44
N ASP A 161 8.56 -4.12 -38.12
CA ASP A 161 9.83 -4.79 -38.40
C ASP A 161 10.55 -5.31 -37.14
N MET A 162 9.84 -5.49 -36.01
CA MET A 162 10.46 -6.08 -34.82
C MET A 162 10.55 -7.61 -34.96
N LEU A 163 11.77 -8.12 -34.90
CA LEU A 163 12.05 -9.54 -34.73
C LEU A 163 12.04 -9.89 -33.25
N PHE A 164 11.26 -10.90 -32.89
CA PHE A 164 11.20 -11.45 -31.53
C PHE A 164 11.91 -12.79 -31.49
N GLU A 165 12.84 -12.97 -30.56
CA GLU A 165 13.52 -14.22 -30.29
C GLU A 165 13.37 -14.60 -28.81
N PRO A 166 12.99 -15.85 -28.49
CA PRO A 166 12.74 -17.00 -29.35
C PRO A 166 11.36 -16.96 -30.02
N SER A 167 10.32 -16.38 -29.38
CA SER A 167 8.98 -16.21 -29.93
C SER A 167 8.30 -14.97 -29.37
N PRO A 168 7.34 -14.34 -30.08
CA PRO A 168 6.59 -13.21 -29.57
C PRO A 168 5.86 -13.52 -28.26
N GLU A 169 5.33 -14.73 -28.11
CA GLU A 169 4.56 -15.16 -26.93
C GLU A 169 5.45 -15.26 -25.70
N GLU A 170 6.63 -15.88 -25.81
CA GLU A 170 7.58 -16.01 -24.69
C GLU A 170 8.15 -14.66 -24.24
N VAL A 171 8.51 -13.82 -25.22
CA VAL A 171 9.01 -12.46 -24.94
C VAL A 171 7.93 -11.64 -24.24
N LEU A 172 6.66 -11.74 -24.67
CA LEU A 172 5.55 -11.03 -24.08
C LEU A 172 5.26 -11.50 -22.63
N ASP A 173 5.23 -12.81 -22.39
CA ASP A 173 4.99 -13.37 -21.05
C ASP A 173 6.13 -12.97 -20.09
N TYR A 174 7.39 -13.03 -20.55
CA TYR A 174 8.53 -12.57 -19.76
C TYR A 174 8.47 -11.06 -19.47
N ALA A 175 8.24 -10.24 -20.49
CA ALA A 175 8.16 -8.79 -20.34
C ALA A 175 7.01 -8.36 -19.41
N THR A 176 5.85 -9.02 -19.55
CA THR A 176 4.70 -8.78 -18.70
C THR A 176 4.97 -9.15 -17.25
N THR A 177 5.58 -10.30 -17.02
CA THR A 177 5.97 -10.72 -15.67
C THR A 177 6.92 -9.70 -15.04
N ARG A 178 7.89 -9.19 -15.79
CA ARG A 178 8.81 -8.14 -15.32
C ARG A 178 8.12 -6.80 -15.09
N LEU A 179 7.15 -6.43 -15.90
CA LEU A 179 6.35 -5.22 -15.72
C LEU A 179 5.53 -5.29 -14.43
N VAL A 180 4.87 -6.42 -14.19
CA VAL A 180 4.08 -6.65 -12.96
C VAL A 180 4.99 -6.66 -11.73
N GLU A 181 6.18 -7.27 -11.82
CA GLU A 181 7.22 -7.23 -10.77
C GLU A 181 7.63 -5.80 -10.46
N ALA A 182 7.90 -4.99 -11.48
CA ALA A 182 8.28 -3.59 -11.33
C ALA A 182 7.16 -2.75 -10.70
N HIS A 183 5.90 -2.96 -11.08
CA HIS A 183 4.75 -2.27 -10.50
C HIS A 183 4.56 -2.61 -9.02
N LEU A 184 4.64 -3.89 -8.64
CA LEU A 184 4.54 -4.31 -7.24
C LEU A 184 5.71 -3.74 -6.41
N TYR A 185 6.92 -3.83 -6.95
CA TYR A 185 8.12 -3.27 -6.31
C TYR A 185 8.00 -1.75 -6.10
N GLN A 186 7.56 -1.02 -7.13
CA GLN A 186 7.30 0.42 -7.04
C GLN A 186 6.24 0.75 -5.96
N ALA A 187 5.15 -0.02 -5.90
CA ALA A 187 4.11 0.16 -4.89
C ALA A 187 4.65 -0.04 -3.47
N ILE A 188 5.56 -1.00 -3.27
CA ILE A 188 6.21 -1.23 -1.97
C ILE A 188 7.15 -0.07 -1.61
N LEU A 189 7.94 0.44 -2.56
CA LEU A 189 8.83 1.58 -2.33
C LEU A 189 8.04 2.86 -1.99
N ASP A 190 6.98 3.16 -2.73
CA ASP A 190 6.10 4.30 -2.47
C ASP A 190 5.42 4.18 -1.09
N ALA A 191 4.99 3.00 -0.72
CA ALA A 191 4.42 2.71 0.58
C ALA A 191 5.44 2.91 1.72
N ARG A 192 6.68 2.47 1.55
CA ARG A 192 7.78 2.68 2.51
C ARG A 192 8.12 4.17 2.65
N ALA A 193 8.26 4.89 1.54
CA ALA A 193 8.51 6.32 1.55
C ALA A 193 7.38 7.08 2.28
N SER A 194 6.14 6.70 2.04
CA SER A 194 4.95 7.26 2.70
C SER A 194 4.92 6.94 4.19
N GLU A 195 5.26 5.72 4.59
CA GLU A 195 5.37 5.29 5.99
C GLU A 195 6.38 6.14 6.75
N HIS A 196 7.59 6.31 6.19
CA HIS A 196 8.64 7.11 6.81
C HIS A 196 8.27 8.59 6.90
N ALA A 197 7.65 9.16 5.86
CA ALA A 197 7.18 10.54 5.86
C ALA A 197 6.11 10.78 6.93
N MET A 198 5.09 9.91 6.99
CA MET A 198 4.02 10.01 7.98
C MET A 198 4.54 9.82 9.41
N ARG A 199 5.47 8.88 9.63
CA ARG A 199 6.09 8.69 10.93
C ARG A 199 6.87 9.93 11.37
N ARG A 200 7.66 10.53 10.47
CA ARG A 200 8.41 11.75 10.77
C ARG A 200 7.49 12.90 11.19
N VAL A 201 6.38 13.12 10.47
CA VAL A 201 5.40 14.17 10.81
C VAL A 201 4.72 13.86 12.14
N ALA A 202 4.28 12.60 12.35
CA ALA A 202 3.63 12.19 13.59
C ALA A 202 4.55 12.35 14.81
N MET A 203 5.82 11.99 14.68
CA MET A 203 6.80 12.13 15.78
C MET A 203 7.17 13.58 16.03
N LYS A 204 7.23 14.42 14.98
CA LYS A 204 7.42 15.86 15.17
C LYS A 204 6.27 16.47 15.97
N ASN A 205 5.02 16.20 15.55
CA ASN A 205 3.85 16.71 16.26
C ASN A 205 3.82 16.21 17.73
N ALA A 206 4.18 14.95 17.96
CA ALA A 206 4.25 14.40 19.32
C ALA A 206 5.32 15.10 20.18
N SER A 207 6.47 15.45 19.59
CA SER A 207 7.54 16.19 20.28
C SER A 207 7.11 17.63 20.60
N ASP A 208 6.46 18.30 19.65
CA ASP A 208 5.98 19.68 19.83
C ASP A 208 4.91 19.72 20.93
N ASN A 209 3.94 18.79 20.92
CA ASN A 209 2.92 18.69 21.99
C ASN A 209 3.54 18.35 23.35
N ALA A 210 4.56 17.49 23.41
CA ALA A 210 5.24 17.16 24.64
C ALA A 210 5.98 18.37 25.23
N ALA A 211 6.58 19.22 24.39
CA ALA A 211 7.23 20.46 24.83
C ALA A 211 6.20 21.44 25.43
N GLU A 212 5.06 21.62 24.80
CA GLU A 212 3.97 22.46 25.31
C GLU A 212 3.47 22.00 26.69
N ILE A 213 3.27 20.67 26.86
CA ILE A 213 2.87 20.09 28.16
C ILE A 213 3.94 20.34 29.24
N VAL A 214 5.23 20.23 28.89
CA VAL A 214 6.33 20.48 29.83
C VAL A 214 6.33 21.94 30.27
N ASP A 215 6.11 22.88 29.35
CA ASP A 215 6.05 24.30 29.66
C ASP A 215 4.86 24.63 30.59
N ASP A 216 3.67 24.08 30.31
CA ASP A 216 2.48 24.23 31.12
C ASP A 216 2.67 23.67 32.54
N LEU A 217 3.21 22.45 32.66
CA LEU A 217 3.47 21.83 33.95
C LEU A 217 4.55 22.58 34.74
N THR A 218 5.56 23.13 34.06
CA THR A 218 6.59 23.94 34.69
C THR A 218 5.99 25.25 35.28
N LEU A 219 5.08 25.87 34.55
CA LEU A 219 4.37 27.07 35.00
C LEU A 219 3.47 26.75 36.20
N GLU A 220 2.73 25.65 36.16
CA GLU A 220 1.90 25.21 37.30
C GLU A 220 2.73 24.87 38.53
N MET A 221 3.84 24.12 38.35
CA MET A 221 4.80 23.82 39.44
C MET A 221 5.32 25.10 40.10
N ASN A 222 5.69 26.12 39.30
CA ASN A 222 6.18 27.38 39.83
C ASN A 222 5.11 28.14 40.62
N LYS A 223 3.85 28.12 40.14
CA LYS A 223 2.70 28.73 40.88
C LYS A 223 2.48 28.02 42.22
N VAL A 224 2.45 26.70 42.25
CA VAL A 224 2.28 25.91 43.46
C VAL A 224 3.43 26.15 44.44
N ARG A 225 4.69 26.16 43.92
CA ARG A 225 5.86 26.48 44.75
C ARG A 225 5.77 27.88 45.39
N GLN A 226 5.39 28.90 44.59
CA GLN A 226 5.22 30.27 45.13
C GLN A 226 4.09 30.34 46.17
N ALA A 227 2.97 29.64 45.94
CA ALA A 227 1.88 29.58 46.90
C ALA A 227 2.31 28.89 48.19
N ALA A 228 3.05 27.78 48.14
CA ALA A 228 3.57 27.11 49.33
C ALA A 228 4.54 28.00 50.13
N ILE A 229 5.49 28.66 49.46
CA ILE A 229 6.41 29.60 50.11
C ILE A 229 5.64 30.75 50.78
N THR A 230 4.63 31.31 50.10
CA THR A 230 3.81 32.39 50.64
C THR A 230 3.00 31.92 51.85
N GLN A 231 2.48 30.73 51.83
CA GLN A 231 1.77 30.10 52.92
C GLN A 231 2.69 29.90 54.13
N GLU A 232 3.88 29.33 53.96
CA GLU A 232 4.87 29.13 55.02
C GLU A 232 5.28 30.47 55.67
N LEU A 233 5.53 31.52 54.87
CA LEU A 233 5.87 32.84 55.35
C LEU A 233 4.73 33.44 56.14
N SER A 234 3.49 33.25 55.70
CA SER A 234 2.29 33.76 56.41
C SER A 234 2.11 33.03 57.74
N GLU A 235 2.33 31.72 57.81
CA GLU A 235 2.25 30.92 59.03
C GLU A 235 3.33 31.34 60.04
N ILE A 236 4.58 31.56 59.59
CA ILE A 236 5.65 32.06 60.44
C ILE A 236 5.32 33.46 60.95
N SER A 237 4.85 34.34 60.09
CA SER A 237 4.49 35.72 60.51
C SER A 237 3.37 35.74 61.52
N ALA A 238 2.31 34.94 61.32
CA ALA A 238 1.21 34.80 62.27
C ALA A 238 1.68 34.18 63.60
N GLY A 239 2.57 33.23 63.58
CA GLY A 239 3.18 32.65 64.78
C GLY A 239 3.99 33.65 65.58
N VAL A 240 4.78 34.52 64.94
CA VAL A 240 5.49 35.62 65.60
C VAL A 240 4.56 36.67 66.23
N GLU A 241 3.45 36.98 65.55
CA GLU A 241 2.51 37.96 66.07
C GLU A 241 1.69 37.40 67.22
N ALA A 242 1.44 36.10 67.26
CA ALA A 242 0.78 35.44 68.41
C ALA A 242 1.65 35.33 69.70
N MET A 243 2.98 35.49 69.53
CA MET A 243 3.92 35.48 70.68
C MET A 243 4.27 36.83 71.26
N LYS A 244 3.66 37.91 70.69
CA LYS A 244 3.70 39.27 71.30
C LYS A 244 2.49 39.51 72.17
#